data_bd01f43f1624e91e67b4382577691abb
#
_entry.id   bd01f43f1624e91e67b4382577691abb
#
_cell.length_a   1.000
_cell.length_b   1.000
_cell.length_c   1.000
_cell.angle_alpha   90.00
_cell.angle_beta   90.00
_cell.angle_gamma   90.00
#
_symmetry.space_group_name_H-M   'P 1'
#
loop_
_entity.id
_entity.type
_entity.pdbx_description
1 polymer ?
#
loop_
_entity_poly.entity_id
_entity_poly.type
_entity_poly.pdbx_seq_one_letter_code
_entity_poly.pdbx_strand_id
1 'polypeptide(L)'
;MATFPHNLYTYFYRSGTNTPDANGDWRWRFNFTLVSQNPSTNSSTYRIRHYLQLRNQPSGAQERQWCCGNQVNSGAWSNWEYDWHEGTPPFPTPPGDSEHLVWTQNRTITHESDGKKTAYLRGRGGFWETITFVPKSYTWMYSSNTLFEFPTIPRYATITSWSATVTSPKDIAVSWKANVTCDRVEYSTNGGSTYSLAQTGDRTSGSFTISNLNPNTTYSVRIRVRRKDGQLWTQSSTYLRTTWGLSTATFDNFNLGESAPVSISRANSSITHDIEVRYRRPGIADYIILKNYTAVGTSLTLSFTQEELDEIYAEIWDKTFALIQLAVSTKIGSTNYGTTYATKWGYVVNANPVFTNFTYEDINATTLAITDDDQIVVKDYSNLKATVSLENKAVAQKGANMVKYRLVVGAKQNDVNYDDENAVELILNAIDNNVFMVYAIDSRNNSTVVQKSPNVYIDYFRPTINNANAERTGGIQAETTLTFNGVFFNAGFGLVTNDLTATYKYKKTSDSEWTDGTTTLILTKDGNNYSFEGLIAGDEGANGFDSTFSYDIQVKVEDELSGRTFDVILGTGTPNIAIHRDGISVNAPYNEEVGSGFQVTGDKIIFDGITLFEWVKEEE
;
A
#
# COMPACT_ATOMS: atom_id res chain seq x y z
N MET A 1 -41.69 -1.57 -68.20
CA MET A 1 -42.48 -1.81 -67.00
C MET A 1 -42.80 -0.47 -66.37
N ALA A 2 -44.00 -0.31 -65.88
CA ALA A 2 -44.40 0.93 -65.18
C ALA A 2 -44.00 0.83 -63.70
N THR A 3 -43.64 1.96 -63.07
CA THR A 3 -43.36 2.11 -61.64
C THR A 3 -44.40 3.01 -60.98
N PHE A 4 -44.59 2.91 -59.69
CA PHE A 4 -45.51 3.78 -58.97
C PHE A 4 -44.89 5.16 -58.63
N PRO A 5 -45.65 6.27 -58.70
CA PRO A 5 -47.04 6.39 -59.17
C PRO A 5 -47.12 6.37 -60.68
N HIS A 6 -48.25 5.87 -61.24
CA HIS A 6 -48.46 5.78 -62.67
C HIS A 6 -49.92 6.09 -63.07
N ASN A 7 -50.11 6.72 -64.22
CA ASN A 7 -51.42 6.98 -64.75
C ASN A 7 -51.65 6.14 -66.01
N LEU A 8 -52.79 5.47 -66.01
CA LEU A 8 -53.33 4.81 -67.20
C LEU A 8 -54.57 5.52 -67.68
N TYR A 9 -54.75 5.49 -68.97
CA TYR A 9 -55.88 6.20 -69.59
C TYR A 9 -56.64 5.25 -70.53
N THR A 10 -58.01 5.49 -70.63
CA THR A 10 -58.77 4.99 -71.78
C THR A 10 -58.53 5.88 -72.97
N TYR A 11 -58.96 5.46 -74.14
CA TYR A 11 -59.09 6.38 -75.25
C TYR A 11 -60.11 7.47 -74.91
N PHE A 12 -60.06 8.56 -75.61
CA PHE A 12 -61.11 9.53 -75.58
C PHE A 12 -62.36 9.04 -76.34
N TYR A 13 -63.53 9.42 -75.93
CA TYR A 13 -64.79 9.01 -76.49
C TYR A 13 -65.64 10.24 -76.68
N ARG A 14 -66.46 10.27 -77.71
CA ARG A 14 -67.44 11.35 -77.98
C ARG A 14 -68.69 11.09 -77.18
N SER A 15 -69.32 12.17 -76.67
CA SER A 15 -70.61 12.07 -75.96
C SER A 15 -71.64 11.36 -76.83
N GLY A 16 -72.32 10.36 -76.26
CA GLY A 16 -73.33 9.54 -76.92
C GLY A 16 -72.86 8.37 -77.73
N THR A 17 -71.53 8.11 -77.75
CA THR A 17 -70.95 6.95 -78.45
C THR A 17 -69.93 6.22 -77.54
N ASN A 18 -69.79 4.94 -77.73
CA ASN A 18 -68.74 4.14 -77.03
C ASN A 18 -67.61 3.77 -77.97
N THR A 19 -67.47 4.50 -79.08
CA THR A 19 -66.38 4.34 -80.04
C THR A 19 -65.21 5.28 -79.71
N PRO A 20 -63.93 4.80 -79.70
CA PRO A 20 -62.77 5.66 -79.47
C PRO A 20 -62.76 6.78 -80.53
N ASP A 21 -62.56 8.00 -80.09
CA ASP A 21 -62.44 9.17 -80.94
C ASP A 21 -61.34 10.11 -80.40
N ALA A 22 -60.35 10.42 -81.20
CA ALA A 22 -59.24 11.32 -80.79
C ALA A 22 -59.73 12.73 -80.41
N ASN A 23 -60.86 13.15 -80.98
CA ASN A 23 -61.57 14.42 -80.68
C ASN A 23 -62.68 14.25 -79.69
N GLY A 24 -62.70 13.09 -78.94
CA GLY A 24 -63.75 12.76 -77.96
C GLY A 24 -63.73 13.70 -76.77
N ASP A 25 -64.89 13.84 -76.10
CA ASP A 25 -65.11 14.80 -75.02
C ASP A 25 -64.73 14.25 -73.63
N TRP A 26 -64.54 12.97 -73.52
CA TRP A 26 -64.31 12.38 -72.21
C TRP A 26 -63.38 11.12 -72.30
N ARG A 27 -62.65 10.82 -71.17
CA ARG A 27 -61.88 9.59 -70.95
C ARG A 27 -61.76 9.32 -69.46
N TRP A 28 -61.37 8.15 -69.13
CA TRP A 28 -60.96 7.76 -67.80
C TRP A 28 -59.47 7.81 -67.61
N ARG A 29 -59.05 8.36 -66.44
CA ARG A 29 -57.66 8.26 -65.96
C ARG A 29 -57.66 7.45 -64.69
N PHE A 30 -56.79 6.50 -64.58
CA PHE A 30 -56.58 5.64 -63.43
C PHE A 30 -55.21 5.92 -62.91
N ASN A 31 -55.13 6.43 -61.66
CA ASN A 31 -53.88 6.73 -61.01
C ASN A 31 -53.59 5.63 -60.01
N PHE A 32 -52.45 4.93 -60.24
CA PHE A 32 -51.96 3.87 -59.40
C PHE A 32 -50.83 4.38 -58.48
N THR A 33 -50.98 4.26 -57.18
CA THR A 33 -49.99 4.70 -56.18
C THR A 33 -49.71 3.55 -55.23
N LEU A 34 -48.44 3.29 -54.91
CA LEU A 34 -48.08 2.38 -53.81
C LEU A 34 -48.45 3.07 -52.50
N VAL A 35 -49.17 2.39 -51.61
CA VAL A 35 -49.59 2.88 -50.30
C VAL A 35 -48.67 2.37 -49.20
N SER A 36 -48.42 1.05 -49.20
CA SER A 36 -47.61 0.41 -48.19
C SER A 36 -47.09 -0.95 -48.66
N GLN A 37 -46.06 -1.42 -47.98
CA GLN A 37 -45.55 -2.80 -48.09
C GLN A 37 -45.54 -3.44 -46.72
N ASN A 38 -45.97 -4.69 -46.62
CA ASN A 38 -45.94 -5.47 -45.41
C ASN A 38 -44.97 -6.67 -45.56
N PRO A 39 -43.78 -6.60 -45.00
CA PRO A 39 -42.82 -7.70 -45.06
C PRO A 39 -43.30 -8.98 -44.40
N SER A 40 -44.11 -8.91 -43.35
CA SER A 40 -44.61 -10.10 -42.62
C SER A 40 -45.60 -10.92 -43.42
N THR A 41 -46.45 -10.27 -44.20
CA THR A 41 -47.45 -10.94 -45.10
C THR A 41 -46.95 -11.06 -46.54
N ASN A 42 -45.73 -10.56 -46.82
CA ASN A 42 -45.15 -10.52 -48.16
C ASN A 42 -46.10 -9.86 -49.19
N SER A 43 -46.69 -8.74 -48.86
CA SER A 43 -47.70 -8.09 -49.69
C SER A 43 -47.47 -6.57 -49.83
N SER A 44 -47.90 -6.03 -50.95
CA SER A 44 -47.98 -4.60 -51.19
C SER A 44 -49.43 -4.17 -51.31
N THR A 45 -49.76 -3.05 -50.68
CA THR A 45 -51.04 -2.39 -50.87
C THR A 45 -50.85 -1.19 -51.77
N TYR A 46 -51.58 -1.17 -52.85
CA TYR A 46 -51.59 -0.05 -53.78
C TYR A 46 -52.98 0.57 -53.83
N ARG A 47 -53.06 1.85 -54.17
CA ARG A 47 -54.28 2.64 -54.28
C ARG A 47 -54.53 2.96 -55.73
N ILE A 48 -55.78 2.78 -56.18
CA ILE A 48 -56.21 3.16 -57.46
C ILE A 48 -57.22 4.30 -57.25
N ARG A 49 -56.97 5.42 -57.89
CA ARG A 49 -57.92 6.54 -57.94
C ARG A 49 -58.44 6.64 -59.38
N HIS A 50 -59.71 6.64 -59.49
CA HIS A 50 -60.44 6.70 -60.76
C HIS A 50 -60.88 8.12 -60.99
N TYR A 51 -60.40 8.71 -62.05
CA TYR A 51 -60.69 10.05 -62.43
C TYR A 51 -61.44 10.05 -63.78
N LEU A 52 -62.53 10.85 -63.88
CA LEU A 52 -63.14 11.17 -65.13
C LEU A 52 -62.55 12.46 -65.60
N GLN A 53 -61.97 12.46 -66.80
CA GLN A 53 -61.51 13.65 -67.49
C GLN A 53 -62.49 14.05 -68.60
N LEU A 54 -62.89 15.29 -68.60
CA LEU A 54 -63.82 15.88 -69.54
C LEU A 54 -63.09 16.97 -70.36
N ARG A 55 -63.38 17.05 -71.64
CA ARG A 55 -62.86 18.10 -72.52
C ARG A 55 -64.04 18.84 -73.15
N ASN A 56 -63.96 20.17 -73.35
CA ASN A 56 -64.86 20.98 -74.03
C ASN A 56 -66.34 20.72 -73.66
N GLN A 57 -66.64 20.61 -72.42
CA GLN A 57 -68.01 20.33 -71.98
C GLN A 57 -68.99 21.47 -72.38
N PRO A 58 -70.08 21.17 -73.08
CA PRO A 58 -71.10 22.16 -73.33
C PRO A 58 -71.87 22.45 -72.03
N SER A 59 -72.32 23.71 -71.84
CA SER A 59 -73.20 24.09 -70.76
C SER A 59 -74.48 23.25 -70.79
N GLY A 60 -74.77 22.45 -69.74
CA GLY A 60 -75.90 21.57 -69.62
C GLY A 60 -75.59 20.09 -69.74
N ALA A 61 -74.72 19.62 -68.87
CA ALA A 61 -74.37 18.19 -68.77
C ALA A 61 -75.63 17.38 -68.40
N GLN A 62 -75.95 16.38 -69.19
CA GLN A 62 -76.92 15.37 -68.87
C GLN A 62 -76.43 14.46 -67.76
N GLU A 63 -77.31 14.17 -66.82
CA GLU A 63 -77.05 13.18 -65.73
C GLU A 63 -76.80 11.83 -66.35
N ARG A 64 -75.52 11.32 -66.17
CA ARG A 64 -75.18 9.98 -66.64
C ARG A 64 -74.62 9.23 -65.43
N GLN A 65 -75.14 8.04 -65.22
CA GLN A 65 -74.60 7.14 -64.22
C GLN A 65 -73.26 6.57 -64.76
N TRP A 66 -72.27 6.48 -63.93
CA TRP A 66 -70.97 5.95 -64.27
C TRP A 66 -70.61 4.72 -63.43
N CYS A 67 -69.71 3.88 -63.93
CA CYS A 67 -69.19 2.77 -63.22
C CYS A 67 -67.70 2.67 -63.51
N CYS A 68 -66.93 2.19 -62.55
CA CYS A 68 -65.53 1.98 -62.73
C CYS A 68 -65.00 0.76 -61.97
N GLY A 69 -63.84 0.22 -62.36
CA GLY A 69 -63.23 -0.93 -61.76
C GLY A 69 -61.80 -1.11 -62.20
N ASN A 70 -61.10 -2.15 -61.69
CA ASN A 70 -59.76 -2.46 -62.04
C ASN A 70 -59.54 -3.98 -62.17
N GLN A 71 -58.51 -4.39 -62.85
CA GLN A 71 -58.13 -5.77 -63.04
C GLN A 71 -56.61 -5.96 -62.76
N VAL A 72 -56.29 -7.10 -62.12
CA VAL A 72 -54.93 -7.52 -61.81
C VAL A 72 -54.63 -8.86 -62.48
N ASN A 73 -53.49 -9.01 -63.13
CA ASN A 73 -52.96 -10.25 -63.75
C ASN A 73 -53.87 -10.90 -64.79
N SER A 74 -54.53 -10.10 -65.58
CA SER A 74 -55.42 -10.59 -66.64
C SER A 74 -56.56 -11.55 -66.17
N GLY A 75 -56.71 -11.73 -64.84
CA GLY A 75 -57.81 -12.55 -64.27
C GLY A 75 -59.17 -11.89 -64.44
N ALA A 76 -60.17 -12.54 -63.89
CA ALA A 76 -61.50 -11.97 -63.86
C ALA A 76 -61.47 -10.61 -63.13
N TRP A 77 -62.31 -9.69 -63.63
CA TRP A 77 -62.46 -8.41 -62.94
C TRP A 77 -62.97 -8.67 -61.51
N SER A 78 -62.17 -8.32 -60.52
CA SER A 78 -62.54 -8.48 -59.13
C SER A 78 -63.39 -7.30 -58.69
N ASN A 79 -64.54 -7.66 -58.12
CA ASN A 79 -65.49 -6.80 -57.43
C ASN A 79 -65.90 -5.46 -58.16
N TRP A 80 -67.10 -5.47 -58.54
CA TRP A 80 -67.84 -4.34 -58.99
C TRP A 80 -68.31 -3.63 -57.75
N GLU A 81 -67.82 -2.45 -57.44
CA GLU A 81 -68.44 -1.54 -56.56
C GLU A 81 -69.18 -0.54 -57.43
N TYR A 82 -70.47 -0.59 -57.35
CA TYR A 82 -71.38 0.39 -57.98
C TYR A 82 -71.56 1.51 -56.97
N ASP A 83 -71.04 2.67 -57.28
CA ASP A 83 -71.53 3.85 -56.59
C ASP A 83 -72.64 4.44 -57.41
N TRP A 84 -73.82 4.32 -56.88
CA TRP A 84 -75.02 4.87 -57.52
C TRP A 84 -75.20 6.26 -57.01
N HIS A 85 -74.83 7.25 -57.78
CA HIS A 85 -75.32 8.58 -57.56
C HIS A 85 -76.52 8.80 -58.46
N GLU A 86 -77.68 8.75 -57.86
CA GLU A 86 -78.88 9.33 -58.44
C GLU A 86 -78.90 10.83 -58.07
N GLY A 87 -78.56 11.62 -59.02
CA GLY A 87 -78.54 13.06 -58.86
C GLY A 87 -77.65 13.75 -59.87
N THR A 88 -77.79 15.03 -59.95
CA THR A 88 -76.96 15.87 -60.80
C THR A 88 -75.47 15.57 -60.50
N PRO A 89 -74.68 15.30 -61.57
CA PRO A 89 -73.25 15.09 -61.36
C PRO A 89 -72.64 16.24 -60.55
N PRO A 90 -71.77 15.98 -59.60
CA PRO A 90 -71.11 17.03 -58.82
C PRO A 90 -70.05 17.78 -59.62
N PHE A 91 -70.34 18.01 -60.91
CA PHE A 91 -69.42 18.70 -61.80
C PHE A 91 -69.84 20.15 -61.85
N PRO A 92 -69.14 21.05 -61.23
CA PRO A 92 -69.39 22.47 -61.43
C PRO A 92 -69.07 22.80 -62.86
N THR A 93 -70.03 23.35 -63.52
CA THR A 93 -69.93 23.84 -64.91
C THR A 93 -69.13 25.13 -64.92
N PRO A 94 -67.87 25.15 -65.21
CA PRO A 94 -67.38 26.07 -66.22
C PRO A 94 -67.12 25.32 -67.53
N PRO A 95 -67.35 25.91 -68.67
CA PRO A 95 -66.95 25.31 -69.92
C PRO A 95 -65.44 25.15 -69.94
N GLY A 96 -64.93 23.95 -70.27
CA GLY A 96 -63.50 23.67 -70.36
C GLY A 96 -63.12 22.25 -69.91
N ASP A 97 -61.86 22.01 -69.92
CA ASP A 97 -61.27 20.72 -69.46
C ASP A 97 -61.36 20.62 -67.95
N SER A 98 -61.85 19.51 -67.45
CA SER A 98 -62.00 19.26 -66.03
C SER A 98 -61.68 17.81 -65.68
N GLU A 99 -61.23 17.58 -64.47
CA GLU A 99 -60.90 16.24 -63.95
C GLU A 99 -61.57 16.05 -62.57
N HIS A 100 -62.24 14.95 -62.40
CA HIS A 100 -62.99 14.66 -61.19
C HIS A 100 -62.62 13.30 -60.62
N LEU A 101 -62.25 13.26 -59.33
CA LEU A 101 -62.02 12.00 -58.59
C LEU A 101 -63.37 11.36 -58.35
N VAL A 102 -63.61 10.21 -58.92
CA VAL A 102 -64.87 9.49 -58.84
C VAL A 102 -64.87 8.42 -57.78
N TRP A 103 -63.74 7.67 -57.73
CA TRP A 103 -63.63 6.57 -56.80
C TRP A 103 -62.15 6.30 -56.38
N THR A 104 -62.01 5.77 -55.17
CA THR A 104 -60.70 5.39 -54.64
C THR A 104 -60.79 4.00 -54.02
N GLN A 105 -59.94 3.11 -54.45
CA GLN A 105 -59.85 1.75 -53.90
C GLN A 105 -58.40 1.39 -53.53
N ASN A 106 -58.23 0.71 -52.38
CA ASN A 106 -56.99 0.08 -52.03
C ASN A 106 -57.05 -1.42 -52.37
N ARG A 107 -55.97 -1.94 -52.94
CA ARG A 107 -55.83 -3.35 -53.23
C ARG A 107 -54.52 -3.89 -52.70
N THR A 108 -54.53 -5.16 -52.28
CA THR A 108 -53.34 -5.84 -51.81
C THR A 108 -52.96 -6.94 -52.82
N ILE A 109 -51.68 -7.03 -53.11
CA ILE A 109 -51.10 -8.07 -53.97
C ILE A 109 -49.98 -8.75 -53.19
N THR A 110 -49.99 -10.09 -53.21
CA THR A 110 -48.96 -10.92 -52.61
C THR A 110 -47.74 -11.03 -53.55
N HIS A 111 -46.57 -10.82 -53.03
CA HIS A 111 -45.32 -10.97 -53.77
C HIS A 111 -44.87 -12.44 -53.84
N GLU A 112 -43.95 -12.71 -54.76
CA GLU A 112 -43.30 -14.01 -54.88
C GLU A 112 -42.40 -14.28 -53.66
N SER A 113 -41.93 -15.51 -53.54
CA SER A 113 -41.09 -15.92 -52.35
C SER A 113 -39.81 -15.16 -52.22
N ASP A 114 -39.32 -14.48 -53.28
CA ASP A 114 -38.12 -13.62 -53.27
C ASP A 114 -38.43 -12.16 -52.95
N GLY A 115 -39.69 -11.84 -52.71
CA GLY A 115 -40.15 -10.45 -52.41
C GLY A 115 -40.42 -9.62 -53.66
N LYS A 116 -40.19 -10.12 -54.87
CA LYS A 116 -40.49 -9.42 -56.11
C LYS A 116 -41.94 -9.64 -56.50
N LYS A 117 -42.45 -8.74 -57.25
CA LYS A 117 -43.77 -8.87 -57.88
C LYS A 117 -43.86 -8.02 -59.12
N THR A 118 -44.30 -8.63 -60.20
CA THR A 118 -44.83 -7.94 -61.37
C THR A 118 -46.27 -8.35 -61.56
N ALA A 119 -47.08 -7.43 -62.01
CA ALA A 119 -48.47 -7.69 -62.31
C ALA A 119 -48.97 -6.79 -63.42
N TYR A 120 -49.81 -7.32 -64.27
CA TYR A 120 -50.51 -6.50 -65.22
C TYR A 120 -51.70 -5.82 -64.50
N LEU A 121 -51.74 -4.50 -64.60
CA LEU A 121 -52.82 -3.70 -64.03
C LEU A 121 -53.49 -2.93 -65.17
N ARG A 122 -54.80 -2.81 -65.12
CA ARG A 122 -55.57 -1.92 -65.97
C ARG A 122 -56.81 -1.44 -65.20
N GLY A 123 -57.26 -0.27 -65.58
CA GLY A 123 -58.56 0.32 -65.13
C GLY A 123 -59.62 0.14 -66.21
N ARG A 124 -60.85 0.13 -65.80
CA ARG A 124 -61.97 0.24 -66.64
C ARG A 124 -63.00 1.28 -66.11
N GLY A 125 -63.72 1.91 -66.99
CA GLY A 125 -64.84 2.78 -66.65
C GLY A 125 -65.91 2.72 -67.76
N GLY A 126 -67.06 3.11 -67.40
CA GLY A 126 -68.15 3.08 -68.34
C GLY A 126 -69.20 4.04 -67.85
N PHE A 127 -70.07 4.33 -68.80
CA PHE A 127 -71.30 5.09 -68.51
C PHE A 127 -72.55 4.21 -68.73
N TRP A 128 -73.53 4.45 -67.99
CA TRP A 128 -74.87 3.86 -68.16
C TRP A 128 -75.65 4.66 -69.21
N GLU A 129 -76.01 4.00 -70.27
CA GLU A 129 -76.93 4.60 -71.24
C GLU A 129 -78.33 4.21 -70.89
N THR A 130 -79.16 5.19 -70.59
CA THR A 130 -80.61 5.00 -70.47
C THR A 130 -81.22 5.07 -71.87
N ILE A 131 -81.32 3.93 -72.47
CA ILE A 131 -82.16 3.82 -73.66
C ILE A 131 -83.53 3.27 -73.18
N THR A 132 -84.56 3.97 -73.41
CA THR A 132 -85.93 3.61 -73.11
C THR A 132 -86.26 2.25 -73.75
N PHE A 133 -86.60 1.22 -72.93
CA PHE A 133 -87.07 -0.10 -73.31
C PHE A 133 -86.01 -1.22 -73.61
N VAL A 134 -84.75 -1.08 -73.23
CA VAL A 134 -83.74 -2.19 -73.35
C VAL A 134 -83.15 -2.47 -71.97
N PRO A 135 -82.89 -3.76 -71.66
CA PRO A 135 -82.14 -4.10 -70.39
C PRO A 135 -80.86 -3.33 -70.26
N LYS A 136 -80.62 -2.85 -69.09
CA LYS A 136 -79.41 -2.10 -68.74
C LYS A 136 -78.13 -2.84 -69.17
N SER A 137 -77.40 -2.32 -70.18
CA SER A 137 -76.14 -2.82 -70.60
C SER A 137 -74.99 -1.81 -70.34
N TYR A 138 -73.94 -2.25 -69.77
CA TYR A 138 -72.78 -1.41 -69.55
C TYR A 138 -71.75 -1.66 -70.67
N THR A 139 -71.32 -0.60 -71.28
CA THR A 139 -70.20 -0.69 -72.22
C THR A 139 -68.96 -0.23 -71.50
N TRP A 140 -68.08 -1.13 -71.36
CA TRP A 140 -66.84 -0.93 -70.62
C TRP A 140 -65.73 -0.45 -71.53
N MET A 141 -65.03 0.61 -71.09
CA MET A 141 -63.84 1.16 -71.71
C MET A 141 -62.63 0.79 -70.81
N TYR A 142 -61.59 0.29 -71.45
CA TYR A 142 -60.46 -0.20 -70.76
C TYR A 142 -59.23 0.63 -71.04
N SER A 143 -58.40 0.90 -70.02
CA SER A 143 -57.02 1.35 -70.23
C SER A 143 -56.14 0.26 -70.83
N SER A 144 -55.02 0.60 -71.31
CA SER A 144 -54.01 -0.38 -71.73
C SER A 144 -53.71 -1.35 -70.55
N ASN A 145 -53.45 -2.64 -70.87
CA ASN A 145 -52.98 -3.60 -69.94
C ASN A 145 -51.48 -3.36 -69.74
N THR A 146 -51.08 -2.80 -68.60
CA THR A 146 -49.73 -2.33 -68.34
C THR A 146 -49.06 -3.18 -67.31
N LEU A 147 -47.84 -3.66 -67.57
CA LEU A 147 -47.05 -4.41 -66.65
C LEU A 147 -46.39 -3.48 -65.64
N PHE A 148 -46.75 -3.62 -64.39
CA PHE A 148 -46.18 -2.92 -63.24
C PHE A 148 -45.15 -3.78 -62.55
N GLU A 149 -44.03 -3.18 -62.16
CA GLU A 149 -43.08 -3.72 -61.24
C GLU A 149 -43.30 -3.10 -59.88
N PHE A 150 -43.63 -3.94 -58.89
CA PHE A 150 -43.74 -3.51 -57.51
C PHE A 150 -42.36 -3.47 -56.86
N PRO A 151 -42.07 -2.45 -56.04
CA PRO A 151 -40.83 -2.41 -55.31
C PRO A 151 -40.64 -3.72 -54.53
N THR A 152 -39.45 -4.27 -54.55
CA THR A 152 -39.14 -5.51 -53.85
C THR A 152 -39.37 -5.33 -52.37
N ILE A 153 -40.11 -6.27 -51.75
CA ILE A 153 -40.31 -6.26 -50.30
C ILE A 153 -39.03 -6.70 -49.62
N PRO A 154 -38.46 -5.85 -48.71
CA PRO A 154 -37.27 -6.19 -47.95
C PRO A 154 -37.47 -7.44 -47.11
N ARG A 155 -36.53 -8.41 -47.14
CA ARG A 155 -36.62 -9.66 -46.40
C ARG A 155 -35.48 -9.82 -45.46
N TYR A 156 -35.81 -10.32 -44.28
CA TYR A 156 -34.85 -10.65 -43.23
C TYR A 156 -34.55 -12.16 -43.22
N ALA A 157 -33.38 -12.54 -42.84
CA ALA A 157 -33.07 -13.90 -42.40
C ALA A 157 -33.64 -14.07 -40.97
N THR A 158 -33.92 -15.29 -40.55
CA THR A 158 -34.19 -15.60 -39.14
C THR A 158 -33.01 -16.40 -38.62
N ILE A 159 -32.41 -15.93 -37.52
CA ILE A 159 -31.40 -16.66 -36.78
C ILE A 159 -32.16 -17.75 -36.00
N THR A 160 -32.02 -19.00 -36.40
CA THR A 160 -32.74 -20.13 -35.80
C THR A 160 -32.05 -20.67 -34.54
N SER A 161 -30.75 -20.55 -34.47
CA SER A 161 -29.98 -20.83 -33.25
C SER A 161 -28.67 -20.04 -33.28
N TRP A 162 -28.16 -19.67 -32.11
CA TRP A 162 -26.83 -19.17 -31.95
C TRP A 162 -26.34 -19.35 -30.52
N SER A 163 -25.05 -19.39 -30.32
CA SER A 163 -24.41 -19.48 -29.03
C SER A 163 -23.13 -18.65 -28.99
N ALA A 164 -22.79 -18.20 -27.80
CA ALA A 164 -21.51 -17.59 -27.51
C ALA A 164 -20.97 -18.26 -26.22
N THR A 165 -19.80 -18.89 -26.30
CA THR A 165 -19.21 -19.66 -25.19
C THR A 165 -17.79 -19.15 -24.94
N VAL A 166 -17.47 -18.80 -23.71
CA VAL A 166 -16.11 -18.41 -23.31
C VAL A 166 -15.20 -19.63 -23.37
N THR A 167 -14.10 -19.53 -24.08
CA THR A 167 -13.14 -20.61 -24.28
C THR A 167 -11.76 -20.33 -23.71
N SER A 168 -11.48 -19.05 -23.41
CA SER A 168 -10.21 -18.66 -22.84
C SER A 168 -10.33 -17.29 -22.11
N PRO A 169 -9.27 -16.81 -21.46
CA PRO A 169 -9.22 -15.44 -20.93
C PRO A 169 -9.43 -14.35 -21.98
N LYS A 170 -9.24 -14.64 -23.28
CA LYS A 170 -9.30 -13.65 -24.34
C LYS A 170 -10.21 -14.01 -25.51
N ASP A 171 -10.91 -15.18 -25.44
CA ASP A 171 -11.65 -15.69 -26.56
C ASP A 171 -13.07 -16.10 -26.21
N ILE A 172 -14.00 -15.81 -27.12
CA ILE A 172 -15.38 -16.27 -27.09
C ILE A 172 -15.66 -16.98 -28.41
N ALA A 173 -15.94 -18.28 -28.35
CA ALA A 173 -16.39 -19.05 -29.52
C ALA A 173 -17.88 -18.76 -29.78
N VAL A 174 -18.21 -18.48 -31.03
CA VAL A 174 -19.57 -18.20 -31.50
C VAL A 174 -19.96 -19.24 -32.53
N SER A 175 -21.16 -19.81 -32.42
CA SER A 175 -21.80 -20.60 -33.46
C SER A 175 -23.17 -20.04 -33.77
N TRP A 176 -23.62 -20.19 -35.03
CA TRP A 176 -24.90 -19.66 -35.47
C TRP A 176 -25.50 -20.47 -36.60
N LYS A 177 -26.82 -20.39 -36.76
CA LYS A 177 -27.57 -20.97 -37.87
C LYS A 177 -28.73 -20.04 -38.24
N ALA A 178 -29.00 -19.90 -39.53
CA ALA A 178 -30.13 -19.16 -40.07
C ALA A 178 -31.01 -20.04 -40.96
N ASN A 179 -32.26 -19.64 -41.15
CA ASN A 179 -33.25 -20.31 -41.98
C ASN A 179 -32.99 -20.17 -43.49
N VAL A 180 -32.16 -19.23 -43.91
CA VAL A 180 -31.83 -18.94 -45.32
C VAL A 180 -30.35 -18.58 -45.46
N THR A 181 -29.87 -18.60 -46.69
CA THR A 181 -28.49 -18.23 -47.02
C THR A 181 -28.20 -16.76 -46.70
N CYS A 182 -27.16 -16.57 -45.93
CA CYS A 182 -26.59 -15.27 -45.55
C CYS A 182 -25.24 -15.12 -46.24
N ASP A 183 -24.92 -13.93 -46.72
CA ASP A 183 -23.65 -13.62 -47.38
C ASP A 183 -22.63 -12.94 -46.46
N ARG A 184 -23.09 -12.43 -45.30
CA ARG A 184 -22.25 -11.72 -44.37
C ARG A 184 -22.74 -11.91 -42.93
N VAL A 185 -21.80 -12.13 -42.02
CA VAL A 185 -22.01 -12.23 -40.58
C VAL A 185 -21.09 -11.28 -39.85
N GLU A 186 -21.62 -10.55 -38.93
CA GLU A 186 -20.87 -9.61 -38.10
C GLU A 186 -21.20 -9.85 -36.62
N TYR A 187 -20.28 -9.48 -35.75
CA TYR A 187 -20.45 -9.57 -34.31
C TYR A 187 -20.25 -8.22 -33.65
N SER A 188 -20.83 -8.09 -32.48
CA SER A 188 -20.67 -6.97 -31.56
C SER A 188 -20.30 -7.50 -30.18
N THR A 189 -19.45 -6.77 -29.47
CA THR A 189 -19.08 -7.04 -28.07
C THR A 189 -19.66 -5.99 -27.11
N ASN A 190 -20.39 -4.98 -27.63
CA ASN A 190 -20.95 -3.85 -26.89
C ASN A 190 -22.47 -3.71 -27.06
N GLY A 191 -23.18 -4.85 -27.20
CA GLY A 191 -24.63 -4.89 -27.26
C GLY A 191 -25.24 -4.43 -28.58
N GLY A 192 -24.45 -4.30 -29.64
CA GLY A 192 -24.91 -3.88 -30.97
C GLY A 192 -24.63 -2.41 -31.29
N SER A 193 -23.88 -1.69 -30.46
CA SER A 193 -23.47 -0.31 -30.76
C SER A 193 -22.49 -0.22 -31.92
N THR A 194 -21.58 -1.17 -32.02
CA THR A 194 -20.66 -1.34 -33.15
C THR A 194 -20.58 -2.79 -33.57
N TYR A 195 -20.27 -3.04 -34.85
CA TYR A 195 -20.15 -4.37 -35.40
C TYR A 195 -18.83 -4.54 -36.15
N SER A 196 -18.21 -5.69 -35.98
CA SER A 196 -17.02 -6.15 -36.69
C SER A 196 -17.36 -7.32 -37.59
N LEU A 197 -16.69 -7.40 -38.74
CA LEU A 197 -16.86 -8.52 -39.69
C LEU A 197 -16.37 -9.82 -39.08
N ALA A 198 -17.23 -10.85 -39.08
CA ALA A 198 -16.87 -12.19 -38.65
C ALA A 198 -16.63 -13.14 -39.86
N GLN A 199 -17.59 -13.15 -40.79
CA GLN A 199 -17.59 -14.11 -41.91
C GLN A 199 -18.22 -13.49 -43.15
N THR A 200 -17.70 -13.88 -44.32
CA THR A 200 -18.23 -13.58 -45.65
C THR A 200 -18.47 -14.87 -46.44
N GLY A 201 -19.25 -14.75 -47.52
CA GLY A 201 -19.61 -15.84 -48.41
C GLY A 201 -20.89 -16.56 -47.97
N ASP A 202 -21.51 -17.22 -48.92
CA ASP A 202 -22.84 -17.84 -48.85
C ASP A 202 -22.86 -19.01 -47.87
N ARG A 203 -23.63 -18.87 -46.81
CA ARG A 203 -23.77 -19.92 -45.80
C ARG A 203 -25.09 -19.82 -45.02
N THR A 204 -25.55 -20.91 -44.48
CA THR A 204 -26.73 -21.01 -43.60
C THR A 204 -26.34 -21.20 -42.14
N SER A 205 -25.09 -21.50 -41.87
CA SER A 205 -24.54 -21.70 -40.52
C SER A 205 -23.03 -21.49 -40.53
N GLY A 206 -22.46 -21.30 -39.34
CA GLY A 206 -21.01 -21.15 -39.21
C GLY A 206 -20.59 -21.02 -37.76
N SER A 207 -19.27 -21.03 -37.55
CA SER A 207 -18.63 -20.72 -36.27
C SER A 207 -17.43 -19.81 -36.49
N PHE A 208 -17.11 -19.02 -35.50
CA PHE A 208 -15.93 -18.15 -35.45
C PHE A 208 -15.57 -17.86 -34.01
N THR A 209 -14.37 -17.32 -33.80
CA THR A 209 -13.90 -16.92 -32.47
C THR A 209 -13.71 -15.40 -32.44
N ILE A 210 -14.23 -14.78 -31.41
CA ILE A 210 -13.94 -13.39 -31.06
C ILE A 210 -12.71 -13.41 -30.16
N SER A 211 -11.58 -12.92 -30.64
CA SER A 211 -10.29 -12.97 -29.95
C SER A 211 -9.78 -11.59 -29.52
N ASN A 212 -8.68 -11.57 -28.75
CA ASN A 212 -8.04 -10.35 -28.25
C ASN A 212 -8.92 -9.56 -27.25
N LEU A 213 -9.78 -10.23 -26.55
CA LEU A 213 -10.59 -9.65 -25.47
C LEU A 213 -9.74 -9.46 -24.20
N ASN A 214 -10.22 -8.63 -23.29
CA ASN A 214 -9.58 -8.47 -21.99
C ASN A 214 -10.02 -9.61 -21.05
N PRO A 215 -9.12 -10.15 -20.23
CA PRO A 215 -9.47 -11.13 -19.20
C PRO A 215 -10.44 -10.54 -18.16
N ASN A 216 -11.26 -11.42 -17.55
CA ASN A 216 -12.23 -11.07 -16.50
C ASN A 216 -13.13 -9.87 -16.87
N THR A 217 -13.52 -9.78 -18.14
CA THR A 217 -14.32 -8.67 -18.66
C THR A 217 -15.62 -9.18 -19.22
N THR A 218 -16.73 -8.53 -18.86
CA THR A 218 -18.06 -8.89 -19.37
C THR A 218 -18.34 -8.15 -20.67
N TYR A 219 -18.68 -8.93 -21.69
CA TYR A 219 -19.05 -8.45 -23.02
C TYR A 219 -20.52 -8.72 -23.31
N SER A 220 -21.20 -7.74 -23.89
CA SER A 220 -22.58 -7.87 -24.41
C SER A 220 -22.49 -8.34 -25.85
N VAL A 221 -22.41 -9.69 -26.02
CA VAL A 221 -22.19 -10.28 -27.34
C VAL A 221 -23.48 -10.37 -28.12
N ARG A 222 -23.45 -9.93 -29.37
CA ARG A 222 -24.50 -10.08 -30.38
C ARG A 222 -23.89 -10.46 -31.72
N ILE A 223 -24.70 -11.09 -32.57
CA ILE A 223 -24.41 -11.27 -33.98
C ILE A 223 -25.49 -10.60 -34.82
N ARG A 224 -25.14 -10.24 -36.03
CA ARG A 224 -26.09 -9.93 -37.08
C ARG A 224 -25.70 -10.66 -38.34
N VAL A 225 -26.72 -11.15 -39.05
CA VAL A 225 -26.56 -11.85 -40.32
C VAL A 225 -27.26 -11.06 -41.42
N ARG A 226 -26.66 -11.00 -42.60
CA ARG A 226 -27.24 -10.35 -43.76
C ARG A 226 -27.75 -11.40 -44.72
N ARG A 227 -29.03 -11.34 -45.06
CA ARG A 227 -29.61 -12.21 -46.08
C ARG A 227 -29.02 -11.90 -47.45
N LYS A 228 -28.61 -12.91 -48.19
CA LYS A 228 -28.05 -12.77 -49.55
C LYS A 228 -28.97 -12.06 -50.52
N ASP A 229 -30.26 -12.46 -50.56
CA ASP A 229 -31.24 -11.98 -51.52
C ASP A 229 -31.80 -10.59 -51.21
N GLY A 230 -31.84 -10.22 -49.94
CA GLY A 230 -32.53 -8.99 -49.47
C GLY A 230 -31.58 -7.92 -48.95
N GLN A 231 -30.31 -8.22 -48.73
CA GLN A 231 -29.27 -7.33 -48.18
C GLN A 231 -29.66 -6.68 -46.82
N LEU A 232 -30.58 -7.27 -46.11
CA LEU A 232 -31.03 -6.78 -44.81
C LEU A 232 -30.41 -7.57 -43.67
N TRP A 233 -30.18 -6.86 -42.56
CA TRP A 233 -29.58 -7.38 -41.36
C TRP A 233 -30.62 -7.86 -40.34
N THR A 234 -30.45 -9.07 -39.83
CA THR A 234 -31.17 -9.57 -38.66
C THR A 234 -30.17 -9.69 -37.51
N GLN A 235 -30.55 -9.15 -36.36
CA GLN A 235 -29.76 -9.20 -35.14
C GLN A 235 -30.25 -10.32 -34.23
N SER A 236 -29.31 -10.94 -33.50
CA SER A 236 -29.64 -11.89 -32.44
C SER A 236 -30.08 -11.20 -31.14
N SER A 237 -30.55 -11.97 -30.18
CA SER A 237 -30.58 -11.57 -28.78
C SER A 237 -29.15 -11.28 -28.28
N THR A 238 -29.04 -10.65 -27.12
CA THR A 238 -27.74 -10.37 -26.49
C THR A 238 -27.39 -11.49 -25.50
N TYR A 239 -26.16 -11.99 -25.55
CA TYR A 239 -25.57 -12.78 -24.47
C TYR A 239 -24.54 -11.97 -23.71
N LEU A 240 -24.68 -11.93 -22.39
CA LEU A 240 -23.62 -11.45 -21.50
C LEU A 240 -22.61 -12.58 -21.30
N ARG A 241 -21.36 -12.36 -21.60
CA ARG A 241 -20.26 -13.34 -21.45
C ARG A 241 -19.07 -12.68 -20.79
N THR A 242 -18.67 -13.22 -19.66
CA THR A 242 -17.46 -12.78 -18.96
C THR A 242 -16.31 -13.70 -19.34
N THR A 243 -15.27 -13.16 -19.95
CA THR A 243 -14.04 -13.91 -20.25
C THR A 243 -13.42 -14.44 -18.97
N TRP A 244 -12.68 -15.55 -19.05
CA TRP A 244 -12.01 -16.09 -17.88
C TRP A 244 -11.00 -15.08 -17.33
N GLY A 245 -10.85 -15.03 -15.99
CA GLY A 245 -9.76 -14.30 -15.34
C GLY A 245 -8.42 -15.01 -15.60
N LEU A 246 -7.34 -14.25 -15.50
CA LEU A 246 -6.01 -14.84 -15.37
C LEU A 246 -5.90 -15.56 -14.03
N SER A 247 -5.15 -16.63 -13.99
CA SER A 247 -4.90 -17.38 -12.77
C SER A 247 -4.09 -16.55 -11.77
N THR A 248 -4.36 -16.76 -10.48
CA THR A 248 -3.64 -16.08 -9.40
C THR A 248 -3.09 -17.10 -8.42
N ALA A 249 -1.86 -16.89 -7.95
CA ALA A 249 -1.27 -17.67 -6.88
C ALA A 249 -1.48 -17.00 -5.53
N THR A 250 -1.65 -17.82 -4.50
CA THR A 250 -1.66 -17.40 -3.10
C THR A 250 -0.73 -18.31 -2.31
N PHE A 251 0.08 -17.72 -1.47
CA PHE A 251 0.94 -18.38 -0.49
C PHE A 251 1.23 -17.40 0.64
N ASP A 252 1.73 -17.87 1.76
CA ASP A 252 2.03 -17.04 2.91
C ASP A 252 3.52 -16.65 2.96
N ASN A 253 3.86 -15.73 3.86
CA ASN A 253 5.25 -15.50 4.23
C ASN A 253 5.80 -16.79 4.86
N PHE A 254 7.07 -17.08 4.64
CA PHE A 254 7.68 -18.33 5.09
C PHE A 254 9.15 -18.14 5.47
N ASN A 255 9.72 -19.14 6.11
CA ASN A 255 11.15 -19.15 6.44
C ASN A 255 11.95 -19.73 5.27
N LEU A 256 12.97 -19.03 4.81
CA LEU A 256 13.91 -19.55 3.82
C LEU A 256 14.58 -20.82 4.38
N GLY A 257 14.58 -21.89 3.58
CA GLY A 257 14.99 -23.23 3.98
C GLY A 257 13.85 -24.15 4.37
N GLU A 258 12.62 -23.64 4.52
CA GLU A 258 11.41 -24.44 4.68
C GLU A 258 10.62 -24.45 3.38
N SER A 259 9.71 -25.41 3.22
CA SER A 259 8.79 -25.45 2.08
C SER A 259 7.54 -24.63 2.34
N ALA A 260 7.04 -23.93 1.30
CA ALA A 260 5.80 -23.16 1.37
C ALA A 260 4.74 -23.73 0.40
N PRO A 261 3.53 -24.03 0.86
CA PRO A 261 2.43 -24.45 -0.02
C PRO A 261 1.93 -23.24 -0.82
N VAL A 262 1.79 -23.42 -2.12
CA VAL A 262 1.22 -22.44 -3.05
C VAL A 262 -0.08 -22.97 -3.61
N SER A 263 -1.15 -22.22 -3.51
CA SER A 263 -2.44 -22.49 -4.13
C SER A 263 -2.64 -21.61 -5.36
N ILE A 264 -3.16 -22.20 -6.45
CA ILE A 264 -3.39 -21.47 -7.70
C ILE A 264 -4.88 -21.56 -8.05
N SER A 265 -5.53 -20.39 -8.10
CA SER A 265 -6.91 -20.28 -8.57
C SER A 265 -6.93 -20.17 -10.09
N ARG A 266 -7.74 -20.99 -10.77
CA ARG A 266 -7.94 -20.97 -12.21
C ARG A 266 -9.43 -21.05 -12.57
N ALA A 267 -9.82 -20.41 -13.65
CA ALA A 267 -11.21 -20.34 -14.10
C ALA A 267 -11.69 -21.65 -14.76
N ASN A 268 -10.79 -22.48 -15.27
CA ASN A 268 -11.14 -23.73 -15.96
C ASN A 268 -10.04 -24.78 -15.77
N SER A 269 -10.41 -26.06 -15.79
CA SER A 269 -9.49 -27.20 -15.62
C SER A 269 -8.48 -27.37 -16.75
N SER A 270 -8.77 -26.84 -17.94
CA SER A 270 -7.84 -26.86 -19.09
C SER A 270 -6.67 -25.90 -18.95
N ILE A 271 -6.73 -24.98 -17.97
CA ILE A 271 -5.65 -24.02 -17.73
C ILE A 271 -4.51 -24.71 -16.97
N THR A 272 -3.31 -24.55 -17.44
CA THR A 272 -2.05 -24.89 -16.78
C THR A 272 -1.22 -23.63 -16.58
N HIS A 273 -0.14 -23.73 -15.81
CA HIS A 273 0.68 -22.57 -15.46
C HIS A 273 2.16 -22.86 -15.65
N ASP A 274 2.88 -21.91 -16.22
CA ASP A 274 4.31 -21.83 -16.04
C ASP A 274 4.56 -20.78 -14.95
N ILE A 275 5.38 -21.12 -13.97
CA ILE A 275 5.66 -20.26 -12.81
C ILE A 275 7.15 -20.00 -12.77
N GLU A 276 7.50 -18.74 -12.87
CA GLU A 276 8.86 -18.27 -12.67
C GLU A 276 8.99 -17.76 -11.24
N VAL A 277 9.90 -18.37 -10.48
CA VAL A 277 10.22 -17.96 -9.12
C VAL A 277 11.34 -16.95 -9.17
N ARG A 278 11.10 -15.80 -8.61
CA ARG A 278 12.01 -14.66 -8.57
C ARG A 278 12.24 -14.23 -7.14
N TYR A 279 13.40 -13.65 -6.91
CA TYR A 279 13.68 -13.01 -5.63
C TYR A 279 14.33 -11.65 -5.84
N ARG A 280 14.28 -10.83 -4.80
CA ARG A 280 15.03 -9.58 -4.75
C ARG A 280 15.31 -9.15 -3.32
N ARG A 281 16.36 -8.36 -3.17
CA ARG A 281 16.68 -7.66 -1.94
C ARG A 281 15.66 -6.52 -1.70
N PRO A 282 15.20 -6.30 -0.46
CA PRO A 282 14.38 -5.13 -0.11
C PRO A 282 15.08 -3.82 -0.44
N GLY A 283 14.36 -2.93 -1.14
CA GLY A 283 14.88 -1.65 -1.61
C GLY A 283 15.45 -1.65 -3.03
N ILE A 284 15.64 -2.82 -3.65
CA ILE A 284 16.03 -2.95 -5.06
C ILE A 284 14.78 -3.19 -5.91
N ALA A 285 14.71 -2.57 -7.10
CA ALA A 285 13.53 -2.67 -7.96
C ALA A 285 13.50 -3.99 -8.74
N ASP A 286 14.64 -4.45 -9.21
CA ASP A 286 14.75 -5.58 -10.12
C ASP A 286 14.71 -6.92 -9.38
N TYR A 287 14.05 -7.89 -10.01
CA TYR A 287 13.98 -9.26 -9.54
C TYR A 287 15.01 -10.12 -10.28
N ILE A 288 15.64 -11.01 -9.56
CA ILE A 288 16.52 -12.06 -10.08
C ILE A 288 15.67 -13.33 -10.26
N ILE A 289 15.76 -13.97 -11.42
CA ILE A 289 15.08 -15.24 -11.69
C ILE A 289 15.90 -16.36 -11.04
N LEU A 290 15.23 -17.15 -10.22
CA LEU A 290 15.85 -18.26 -9.52
C LEU A 290 15.60 -19.60 -10.23
N LYS A 291 14.33 -19.90 -10.52
CA LYS A 291 13.91 -21.15 -11.16
C LYS A 291 12.54 -21.07 -11.80
N ASN A 292 12.23 -22.10 -12.57
CA ASN A 292 10.96 -22.23 -13.29
C ASN A 292 10.28 -23.58 -13.01
N TYR A 293 8.95 -23.54 -12.92
CA TYR A 293 8.08 -24.70 -12.94
C TYR A 293 7.20 -24.62 -14.17
N THR A 294 6.98 -25.76 -14.83
CA THR A 294 6.15 -25.86 -16.05
C THR A 294 4.95 -26.75 -15.83
N ALA A 295 3.87 -26.47 -16.56
CA ALA A 295 2.62 -27.27 -16.55
C ALA A 295 2.01 -27.47 -15.15
N VAL A 296 2.17 -26.52 -14.24
CA VAL A 296 1.65 -26.58 -12.87
C VAL A 296 0.12 -26.52 -12.90
N GLY A 297 -0.51 -27.35 -12.07
CA GLY A 297 -1.98 -27.40 -11.88
C GLY A 297 -2.48 -26.32 -10.91
N THR A 298 -3.21 -26.74 -9.87
CA THR A 298 -3.82 -25.85 -8.86
C THR A 298 -3.00 -25.73 -7.59
N SER A 299 -1.88 -26.42 -7.48
CA SER A 299 -1.00 -26.39 -6.30
C SER A 299 0.44 -26.62 -6.69
N LEU A 300 1.33 -26.06 -5.89
CA LEU A 300 2.78 -26.22 -5.97
C LEU A 300 3.33 -26.19 -4.55
N THR A 301 4.33 -27.00 -4.25
CA THR A 301 5.15 -26.84 -3.05
C THR A 301 6.42 -26.10 -3.44
N LEU A 302 6.56 -24.86 -2.98
CA LEU A 302 7.75 -24.06 -3.18
C LEU A 302 8.82 -24.48 -2.16
N SER A 303 9.94 -24.95 -2.64
CA SER A 303 11.12 -25.32 -1.84
C SER A 303 12.38 -24.87 -2.57
N PHE A 304 13.47 -24.69 -1.84
CA PHE A 304 14.76 -24.24 -2.39
C PHE A 304 15.86 -25.26 -2.06
N THR A 305 16.76 -25.46 -3.00
CA THR A 305 18.02 -26.19 -2.75
C THR A 305 18.97 -25.34 -1.91
N GLN A 306 20.03 -25.94 -1.40
CA GLN A 306 21.02 -25.17 -0.63
C GLN A 306 21.72 -24.12 -1.52
N GLU A 307 22.03 -24.47 -2.76
CA GLU A 307 22.65 -23.54 -3.73
C GLU A 307 21.73 -22.34 -4.02
N GLU A 308 20.43 -22.59 -4.21
CA GLU A 308 19.44 -21.53 -4.40
C GLU A 308 19.30 -20.63 -3.15
N LEU A 309 19.40 -21.22 -1.96
CA LEU A 309 19.38 -20.46 -0.70
C LEU A 309 20.64 -19.62 -0.55
N ASP A 310 21.80 -20.16 -0.89
CA ASP A 310 23.09 -19.46 -0.79
C ASP A 310 23.12 -18.26 -1.75
N GLU A 311 22.54 -18.40 -2.94
CA GLU A 311 22.35 -17.29 -3.90
C GLU A 311 21.46 -16.18 -3.33
N ILE A 312 20.32 -16.55 -2.75
CA ILE A 312 19.40 -15.59 -2.08
C ILE A 312 20.12 -14.92 -0.92
N TYR A 313 20.78 -15.69 -0.04
CA TYR A 313 21.47 -15.17 1.15
C TYR A 313 22.60 -14.21 0.81
N ALA A 314 23.36 -14.48 -0.24
CA ALA A 314 24.42 -13.60 -0.71
C ALA A 314 23.87 -12.23 -1.15
N GLU A 315 22.73 -12.21 -1.84
CA GLU A 315 22.10 -10.96 -2.26
C GLU A 315 21.56 -10.14 -1.07
N ILE A 316 21.06 -10.82 -0.03
CA ILE A 316 20.43 -10.18 1.14
C ILE A 316 21.35 -10.19 2.37
N TRP A 317 22.67 -10.06 2.18
CA TRP A 317 23.69 -10.20 3.23
C TRP A 317 23.45 -9.32 4.48
N ASP A 318 22.70 -8.20 4.35
CA ASP A 318 22.38 -7.24 5.42
C ASP A 318 20.87 -7.17 5.74
N LYS A 319 20.04 -8.03 5.15
CA LYS A 319 18.59 -8.05 5.34
C LYS A 319 18.13 -9.34 6.00
N THR A 320 17.09 -9.26 6.79
CA THR A 320 16.49 -10.41 7.49
C THR A 320 15.44 -11.14 6.65
N PHE A 321 15.14 -10.68 5.44
CA PHE A 321 14.21 -11.31 4.50
C PHE A 321 14.53 -10.94 3.06
N ALA A 322 14.08 -11.80 2.13
CA ALA A 322 14.00 -11.53 0.71
C ALA A 322 12.53 -11.36 0.30
N LEU A 323 12.28 -10.60 -0.78
CA LEU A 323 11.00 -10.59 -1.46
C LEU A 323 10.98 -11.72 -2.49
N ILE A 324 10.14 -12.73 -2.27
CA ILE A 324 9.94 -13.86 -3.18
C ILE A 324 8.69 -13.60 -4.00
N GLN A 325 8.83 -13.63 -5.32
CA GLN A 325 7.75 -13.40 -6.27
C GLN A 325 7.53 -14.60 -7.17
N LEU A 326 6.27 -14.98 -7.32
CA LEU A 326 5.82 -15.95 -8.32
C LEU A 326 5.19 -15.21 -9.48
N ALA A 327 5.79 -15.31 -10.66
CA ALA A 327 5.21 -14.83 -11.91
C ALA A 327 4.45 -16.01 -12.55
N VAL A 328 3.12 -15.97 -12.48
CA VAL A 328 2.23 -17.07 -12.88
C VAL A 328 1.69 -16.78 -14.27
N SER A 329 2.18 -17.46 -15.27
CA SER A 329 1.70 -17.40 -16.65
C SER A 329 0.52 -18.34 -16.85
N THR A 330 -0.64 -17.79 -17.23
CA THR A 330 -1.88 -18.52 -17.51
C THR A 330 -1.83 -19.12 -18.91
N LYS A 331 -1.83 -20.44 -19.05
CA LYS A 331 -1.69 -21.14 -20.33
C LYS A 331 -2.84 -22.09 -20.64
N ILE A 332 -3.16 -22.21 -21.93
CA ILE A 332 -4.00 -23.29 -22.49
C ILE A 332 -3.19 -23.90 -23.64
N GLY A 333 -2.74 -25.14 -23.47
CA GLY A 333 -1.75 -25.74 -24.37
C GLY A 333 -0.45 -24.92 -24.38
N SER A 334 0.02 -24.53 -25.55
CA SER A 334 1.23 -23.70 -25.70
C SER A 334 0.98 -22.19 -25.60
N THR A 335 -0.28 -21.73 -25.63
CA THR A 335 -0.61 -20.31 -25.68
C THR A 335 -0.62 -19.70 -24.28
N ASN A 336 0.16 -18.62 -24.08
CA ASN A 336 0.16 -17.80 -22.87
C ASN A 336 -0.83 -16.63 -23.03
N TYR A 337 -1.80 -16.53 -22.13
CA TYR A 337 -2.84 -15.51 -22.12
C TYR A 337 -2.50 -14.29 -21.24
N GLY A 338 -1.50 -14.40 -20.37
CA GLY A 338 -1.02 -13.33 -19.51
C GLY A 338 -0.41 -13.86 -18.22
N THR A 339 0.29 -12.99 -17.51
CA THR A 339 1.03 -13.30 -16.29
C THR A 339 0.51 -12.44 -15.14
N THR A 340 0.32 -13.06 -13.99
CA THR A 340 0.01 -12.39 -12.71
C THR A 340 1.17 -12.59 -11.74
N TYR A 341 1.25 -11.75 -10.73
CA TYR A 341 2.33 -11.76 -9.76
C TYR A 341 1.81 -11.90 -8.34
N ALA A 342 2.42 -12.77 -7.57
CA ALA A 342 2.21 -12.91 -6.13
C ALA A 342 3.55 -12.75 -5.42
N THR A 343 3.63 -11.87 -4.43
CA THR A 343 4.89 -11.58 -3.71
C THR A 343 4.69 -11.77 -2.21
N LYS A 344 5.64 -12.44 -1.57
CA LYS A 344 5.69 -12.69 -0.13
C LYS A 344 7.12 -12.55 0.39
N TRP A 345 7.26 -12.52 1.71
CA TRP A 345 8.55 -12.46 2.38
C TRP A 345 9.05 -13.86 2.71
N GLY A 346 10.31 -14.15 2.32
CA GLY A 346 11.07 -15.29 2.79
C GLY A 346 12.04 -14.82 3.86
N TYR A 347 11.82 -15.23 5.12
CA TYR A 347 12.61 -14.80 6.27
C TYR A 347 13.89 -15.61 6.43
N VAL A 348 14.95 -14.94 6.82
CA VAL A 348 16.20 -15.58 7.28
C VAL A 348 16.05 -15.85 8.77
N VAL A 349 15.98 -17.12 9.14
CA VAL A 349 15.86 -17.58 10.53
C VAL A 349 17.09 -18.40 10.93
N ASN A 350 17.35 -18.53 12.25
CA ASN A 350 18.48 -19.29 12.79
C ASN A 350 19.82 -18.89 12.13
N ALA A 351 20.08 -17.58 12.10
CA ALA A 351 21.23 -17.00 11.41
C ALA A 351 22.18 -16.23 12.35
N ASN A 352 22.12 -16.50 13.67
CA ASN A 352 23.05 -15.88 14.62
C ASN A 352 24.48 -16.31 14.29
N PRO A 353 25.46 -15.43 14.44
CA PRO A 353 26.85 -15.78 14.28
C PRO A 353 27.26 -16.94 15.21
N VAL A 354 28.13 -17.78 14.77
CA VAL A 354 28.77 -18.79 15.65
C VAL A 354 29.94 -18.12 16.34
N PHE A 355 29.87 -18.00 17.67
CA PHE A 355 30.92 -17.42 18.52
C PHE A 355 30.99 -18.20 19.82
N THR A 356 32.15 -18.67 20.22
CA THR A 356 32.30 -19.67 21.29
C THR A 356 33.20 -19.24 22.44
N ASN A 357 34.16 -18.34 22.20
CA ASN A 357 35.15 -18.05 23.23
C ASN A 357 35.85 -16.69 23.03
N PHE A 358 36.33 -16.12 24.13
CA PHE A 358 37.30 -15.02 24.21
C PHE A 358 38.17 -15.18 25.45
N THR A 359 39.31 -14.53 25.53
CA THR A 359 40.13 -14.45 26.75
C THR A 359 39.97 -13.07 27.38
N TYR A 360 40.29 -12.94 28.65
CA TYR A 360 40.30 -11.63 29.32
C TYR A 360 41.52 -11.53 30.24
N GLU A 361 41.93 -10.29 30.53
CA GLU A 361 42.97 -9.95 31.46
C GLU A 361 42.73 -8.55 32.05
N ASP A 362 43.14 -8.32 33.29
CA ASP A 362 43.29 -6.96 33.84
C ASP A 362 44.62 -6.38 33.33
N ILE A 363 44.56 -5.16 32.79
CA ILE A 363 45.71 -4.44 32.24
C ILE A 363 46.05 -3.18 33.05
N ASN A 364 45.44 -2.97 34.21
CA ASN A 364 45.76 -1.80 35.04
C ASN A 364 47.00 -2.06 35.88
N ALA A 365 48.05 -1.29 35.65
CA ALA A 365 49.34 -1.44 36.35
C ALA A 365 49.22 -1.31 37.87
N THR A 366 48.26 -0.51 38.38
CA THR A 366 48.04 -0.32 39.82
C THR A 366 47.46 -1.59 40.46
N THR A 367 46.43 -2.16 39.84
CA THR A 367 45.80 -3.38 40.34
C THR A 367 46.74 -4.58 40.21
N LEU A 368 47.46 -4.70 39.09
CA LEU A 368 48.45 -5.75 38.89
C LEU A 368 49.59 -5.71 39.94
N ALA A 369 50.03 -4.51 40.35
CA ALA A 369 51.06 -4.36 41.36
C ALA A 369 50.66 -4.91 42.75
N ILE A 370 49.37 -4.98 43.06
CA ILE A 370 48.87 -5.47 44.35
C ILE A 370 48.23 -6.86 44.28
N THR A 371 47.83 -7.32 43.09
CA THR A 371 47.22 -8.65 42.88
C THR A 371 48.24 -9.68 42.41
N ASP A 372 49.21 -9.29 41.59
CA ASP A 372 50.18 -10.13 40.84
C ASP A 372 49.48 -11.20 39.98
N ASP A 373 48.20 -10.96 39.58
CA ASP A 373 47.41 -11.89 38.77
C ASP A 373 46.40 -11.09 37.90
N ASP A 374 46.53 -11.22 36.60
CA ASP A 374 45.68 -10.56 35.62
C ASP A 374 44.25 -11.15 35.53
N GLN A 375 44.02 -12.28 36.20
CA GLN A 375 42.69 -12.91 36.30
C GLN A 375 41.91 -12.47 37.55
N ILE A 376 42.52 -11.64 38.41
CA ILE A 376 41.90 -10.99 39.56
C ILE A 376 41.42 -9.61 39.15
N VAL A 377 40.17 -9.33 39.41
CA VAL A 377 39.55 -8.03 39.09
C VAL A 377 39.17 -7.26 40.35
N VAL A 378 39.68 -6.04 40.45
CA VAL A 378 39.35 -5.14 41.56
C VAL A 378 38.32 -4.10 41.07
N LYS A 379 37.17 -4.10 41.73
CA LYS A 379 36.05 -3.21 41.40
C LYS A 379 36.48 -1.74 41.34
N ASP A 380 35.99 -1.01 40.33
CA ASP A 380 36.25 0.41 40.06
C ASP A 380 37.69 0.78 39.75
N TYR A 381 38.63 -0.21 39.71
CA TYR A 381 40.03 0.04 39.44
C TYR A 381 40.57 -0.78 38.28
N SER A 382 40.22 -2.06 38.16
CA SER A 382 40.72 -2.91 37.08
C SER A 382 40.28 -2.40 35.70
N ASN A 383 41.17 -2.46 34.73
CA ASN A 383 40.94 -2.21 33.32
C ASN A 383 40.87 -3.53 32.56
N LEU A 384 39.69 -3.96 32.19
CA LEU A 384 39.48 -5.22 31.51
C LEU A 384 39.85 -5.12 30.04
N LYS A 385 40.74 -5.96 29.57
CA LYS A 385 40.97 -6.26 28.16
C LYS A 385 40.42 -7.62 27.82
N ALA A 386 39.41 -7.67 26.93
CA ALA A 386 38.89 -8.91 26.35
C ALA A 386 39.48 -9.12 24.96
N THR A 387 40.04 -10.29 24.68
CA THR A 387 40.68 -10.60 23.40
C THR A 387 39.97 -11.74 22.71
N VAL A 388 39.52 -11.50 21.47
CA VAL A 388 39.06 -12.53 20.53
C VAL A 388 40.20 -12.91 19.61
N SER A 389 40.83 -14.05 19.86
CA SER A 389 41.93 -14.53 19.03
C SER A 389 41.47 -14.96 17.64
N LEU A 390 42.42 -15.11 16.70
CA LEU A 390 42.14 -15.57 15.33
C LEU A 390 41.39 -16.90 15.27
N GLU A 391 41.69 -17.83 16.15
CA GLU A 391 41.07 -19.17 16.23
C GLU A 391 39.64 -19.13 16.80
N ASN A 392 39.31 -18.08 17.57
CA ASN A 392 38.02 -17.92 18.23
C ASN A 392 37.12 -16.90 17.52
N LYS A 393 37.50 -16.45 16.32
CA LYS A 393 36.69 -15.49 15.58
C LYS A 393 35.29 -15.99 15.32
N ALA A 394 34.35 -15.09 15.46
CA ALA A 394 32.98 -15.38 15.12
C ALA A 394 32.80 -15.58 13.60
N VAL A 395 31.93 -16.52 13.26
CA VAL A 395 31.57 -16.82 11.86
C VAL A 395 30.11 -16.46 11.63
N ALA A 396 29.88 -15.52 10.76
CA ALA A 396 28.52 -15.15 10.34
C ALA A 396 27.85 -16.31 9.59
N GLN A 397 26.52 -16.37 9.66
CA GLN A 397 25.73 -17.43 9.06
C GLN A 397 24.90 -16.92 7.89
N LYS A 398 24.56 -17.83 6.96
CA LYS A 398 23.62 -17.57 5.85
C LYS A 398 23.96 -16.30 5.07
N GLY A 399 25.20 -16.16 4.63
CA GLY A 399 25.66 -15.08 3.77
C GLY A 399 25.78 -13.70 4.44
N ALA A 400 25.59 -13.58 5.75
CA ALA A 400 25.88 -12.35 6.46
C ALA A 400 27.40 -12.13 6.60
N ASN A 401 27.80 -10.90 6.89
CA ASN A 401 29.18 -10.54 7.20
C ASN A 401 29.29 -10.21 8.69
N MET A 402 30.42 -10.54 9.33
CA MET A 402 30.69 -10.04 10.67
C MET A 402 30.95 -8.54 10.62
N VAL A 403 30.44 -7.79 11.61
CA VAL A 403 30.57 -6.32 11.66
C VAL A 403 31.45 -5.88 12.83
N LYS A 404 31.15 -6.38 14.03
CA LYS A 404 31.86 -5.93 15.24
C LYS A 404 31.70 -6.89 16.40
N TYR A 405 32.58 -6.71 17.38
CA TYR A 405 32.38 -7.22 18.72
C TYR A 405 31.99 -6.09 19.67
N ARG A 406 31.23 -6.43 20.72
CA ARG A 406 30.87 -5.53 21.80
C ARG A 406 31.17 -6.18 23.14
N LEU A 407 32.03 -5.57 23.94
CA LEU A 407 32.22 -5.92 25.33
C LEU A 407 31.25 -5.13 26.20
N VAL A 408 30.56 -5.80 27.11
CA VAL A 408 29.64 -5.21 28.09
C VAL A 408 30.03 -5.72 29.49
N VAL A 409 30.20 -4.79 30.42
CA VAL A 409 30.45 -5.06 31.85
C VAL A 409 29.62 -4.06 32.66
N GLY A 410 28.59 -4.56 33.39
CA GLY A 410 27.65 -3.68 34.08
C GLY A 410 26.96 -2.71 33.11
N ALA A 411 27.09 -1.41 33.36
CA ALA A 411 26.54 -0.36 32.49
C ALA A 411 27.52 0.09 31.39
N LYS A 412 28.77 -0.37 31.41
CA LYS A 412 29.82 0.04 30.48
C LYS A 412 29.86 -0.85 29.26
N GLN A 413 30.15 -0.27 28.09
CA GLN A 413 30.35 -1.01 26.86
C GLN A 413 31.46 -0.42 25.99
N ASN A 414 32.05 -1.28 25.17
CA ASN A 414 33.03 -0.93 24.15
C ASN A 414 32.74 -1.71 22.87
N ASP A 415 32.67 -1.04 21.73
CA ASP A 415 32.50 -1.64 20.41
C ASP A 415 33.81 -1.55 19.63
N VAL A 416 34.21 -2.63 19.02
CA VAL A 416 35.37 -2.71 18.11
C VAL A 416 34.94 -3.43 16.83
N ASN A 417 35.29 -2.87 15.68
CA ASN A 417 35.00 -3.47 14.39
C ASN A 417 35.64 -4.87 14.27
N TYR A 418 34.92 -5.73 13.56
CA TYR A 418 35.47 -7.04 13.20
C TYR A 418 36.69 -6.85 12.29
N ASP A 419 37.75 -7.59 12.58
CA ASP A 419 38.94 -7.67 11.76
C ASP A 419 39.17 -9.15 11.45
N ASP A 420 39.27 -9.53 10.20
CA ASP A 420 39.42 -10.92 9.78
C ASP A 420 40.88 -11.41 9.79
N GLU A 421 41.84 -10.49 9.83
CA GLU A 421 43.28 -10.78 9.78
C GLU A 421 43.94 -10.77 11.16
N ASN A 422 43.48 -9.92 12.10
CA ASN A 422 44.11 -9.72 13.41
C ASN A 422 43.17 -10.08 14.57
N ALA A 423 43.71 -10.46 15.72
CA ALA A 423 42.95 -10.57 16.95
C ALA A 423 42.27 -9.25 17.30
N VAL A 424 41.07 -9.31 17.87
CA VAL A 424 40.31 -8.11 18.27
C VAL A 424 40.36 -7.93 19.77
N GLU A 425 40.81 -6.76 20.20
CA GLU A 425 40.93 -6.38 21.61
C GLU A 425 39.85 -5.35 21.96
N LEU A 426 39.13 -5.59 23.05
CA LEU A 426 38.10 -4.70 23.58
C LEU A 426 38.50 -4.30 25.01
N ILE A 427 38.51 -3.01 25.31
CA ILE A 427 39.01 -2.52 26.59
C ILE A 427 37.92 -1.72 27.29
N LEU A 428 37.71 -2.00 28.58
CA LEU A 428 36.87 -1.21 29.48
C LEU A 428 37.66 -0.88 30.74
N ASN A 429 37.69 0.42 31.10
CA ASN A 429 38.42 0.92 32.25
C ASN A 429 37.53 0.96 33.50
N ALA A 430 38.15 0.74 34.65
CA ALA A 430 37.55 0.87 35.96
C ALA A 430 36.22 0.11 36.09
N ILE A 431 36.23 -1.17 35.76
CA ILE A 431 35.00 -1.98 35.70
C ILE A 431 34.36 -2.18 37.09
N ASP A 432 33.04 -2.23 37.13
CA ASP A 432 32.24 -2.27 38.37
C ASP A 432 31.40 -3.54 38.54
N ASN A 433 31.61 -4.53 37.67
CA ASN A 433 30.84 -5.77 37.67
C ASN A 433 31.76 -6.98 37.34
N ASN A 434 31.34 -8.17 37.82
CA ASN A 434 32.04 -9.42 37.64
C ASN A 434 31.52 -10.30 36.49
N VAL A 435 30.63 -9.78 35.65
CA VAL A 435 30.08 -10.46 34.47
C VAL A 435 30.58 -9.75 33.20
N PHE A 436 31.35 -10.45 32.39
CA PHE A 436 31.92 -9.97 31.14
C PHE A 436 31.16 -10.60 29.98
N MET A 437 30.51 -9.82 29.16
CA MET A 437 29.76 -10.30 28.02
C MET A 437 30.40 -9.76 26.73
N VAL A 438 30.82 -10.64 25.84
CA VAL A 438 31.24 -10.27 24.49
C VAL A 438 30.20 -10.73 23.49
N TYR A 439 29.63 -9.78 22.77
CA TYR A 439 28.70 -10.00 21.69
C TYR A 439 29.43 -9.96 20.36
N ALA A 440 29.22 -10.97 19.52
CA ALA A 440 29.62 -10.98 18.12
C ALA A 440 28.40 -10.59 17.29
N ILE A 441 28.50 -9.53 16.50
CA ILE A 441 27.37 -8.89 15.80
C ILE A 441 27.61 -8.91 14.29
N ASP A 442 26.64 -9.44 13.54
CA ASP A 442 26.69 -9.53 12.08
C ASP A 442 26.00 -8.34 11.37
N SER A 443 26.03 -8.35 10.04
CA SER A 443 25.48 -7.33 9.17
C SER A 443 23.94 -7.24 9.20
N ARG A 444 23.26 -8.28 9.69
CA ARG A 444 21.81 -8.31 9.93
C ARG A 444 21.46 -7.88 11.34
N ASN A 445 22.45 -7.49 12.14
CA ASN A 445 22.32 -7.18 13.56
C ASN A 445 21.89 -8.39 14.42
N ASN A 446 22.10 -9.61 13.92
CA ASN A 446 22.02 -10.79 14.77
C ASN A 446 23.27 -10.84 15.66
N SER A 447 23.13 -11.41 16.84
CA SER A 447 24.24 -11.51 17.76
C SER A 447 24.24 -12.83 18.53
N THR A 448 25.45 -13.25 18.86
CA THR A 448 25.73 -14.33 19.83
C THR A 448 26.58 -13.75 20.93
N VAL A 449 26.28 -14.08 22.17
CA VAL A 449 27.01 -13.63 23.35
C VAL A 449 27.75 -14.79 24.00
N VAL A 450 29.00 -14.54 24.38
CA VAL A 450 29.74 -15.39 25.27
C VAL A 450 29.96 -14.62 26.57
N GLN A 451 29.74 -15.29 27.71
CA GLN A 451 29.87 -14.72 29.03
C GLN A 451 31.02 -15.37 29.77
N LYS A 452 31.81 -14.58 30.50
CA LYS A 452 32.81 -15.02 31.44
C LYS A 452 32.72 -14.23 32.75
N SER A 453 33.36 -14.76 33.79
CA SER A 453 33.56 -14.08 35.07
C SER A 453 35.02 -14.23 35.48
N PRO A 454 35.57 -13.30 36.26
CA PRO A 454 36.93 -13.40 36.73
C PRO A 454 37.09 -14.58 37.71
N ASN A 455 38.28 -15.09 37.83
CA ASN A 455 38.62 -16.11 38.81
C ASN A 455 38.36 -15.61 40.24
N VAL A 456 38.72 -14.37 40.49
CA VAL A 456 38.43 -13.66 41.74
C VAL A 456 37.93 -12.25 41.41
N TYR A 457 36.84 -11.86 42.02
CA TYR A 457 36.32 -10.48 41.97
C TYR A 457 36.44 -9.88 43.37
N ILE A 458 37.25 -8.84 43.50
CA ILE A 458 37.40 -8.10 44.74
C ILE A 458 36.42 -6.94 44.75
N ASP A 459 35.39 -7.05 45.58
CA ASP A 459 34.33 -6.01 45.70
C ASP A 459 34.85 -4.86 46.60
N TYR A 460 35.92 -4.24 46.14
CA TYR A 460 36.59 -3.14 46.81
C TYR A 460 35.67 -1.92 46.93
N PHE A 461 35.81 -1.20 48.02
CA PHE A 461 35.24 0.11 48.23
C PHE A 461 36.25 1.04 48.90
N ARG A 462 36.20 2.32 48.53
CA ARG A 462 37.12 3.36 49.02
C ARG A 462 36.90 3.63 50.51
N PRO A 463 37.96 3.96 51.26
CA PRO A 463 37.77 4.38 52.64
C PRO A 463 36.87 5.62 52.74
N THR A 464 36.09 5.67 53.80
CA THR A 464 35.21 6.81 54.13
C THR A 464 35.57 7.38 55.51
N ILE A 465 35.40 8.66 55.67
CA ILE A 465 35.39 9.32 57.00
C ILE A 465 33.93 9.74 57.21
N ASN A 466 33.25 9.13 58.19
CA ASN A 466 31.84 9.38 58.45
C ASN A 466 31.66 10.55 59.38
N ASN A 467 32.48 10.62 60.47
CA ASN A 467 32.48 11.74 61.44
C ASN A 467 33.93 12.08 61.76
N ALA A 468 34.21 13.36 61.87
CA ALA A 468 35.48 13.84 62.40
C ALA A 468 35.20 15.10 63.24
N ASN A 469 35.83 15.18 64.36
CA ASN A 469 35.72 16.31 65.28
C ASN A 469 37.07 16.60 65.93
N ALA A 470 37.40 17.87 66.12
CA ALA A 470 38.54 18.32 66.90
C ALA A 470 38.03 19.22 68.01
N GLU A 471 38.36 18.85 69.23
CA GLU A 471 37.86 19.54 70.42
C GLU A 471 38.98 19.86 71.39
N ARG A 472 38.98 21.06 71.93
CA ARG A 472 39.93 21.47 72.94
C ARG A 472 39.56 20.87 74.30
N THR A 473 40.54 20.41 75.07
CA THR A 473 40.30 19.92 76.41
C THR A 473 39.66 21.04 77.26
N GLY A 474 38.55 20.68 77.91
CA GLY A 474 37.75 21.67 78.66
C GLY A 474 37.18 22.83 77.83
N GLY A 475 37.21 22.71 76.48
CA GLY A 475 36.71 23.69 75.50
C GLY A 475 37.60 24.91 75.29
N ILE A 476 38.65 25.12 76.10
CA ILE A 476 39.49 26.33 76.06
C ILE A 476 41.00 26.08 76.07
N GLN A 477 41.48 24.88 76.33
CA GLN A 477 42.91 24.62 76.41
C GLN A 477 43.58 24.44 75.04
N ALA A 478 44.89 24.54 75.00
CA ALA A 478 45.66 24.25 73.79
C ALA A 478 45.59 22.80 73.41
N GLU A 479 45.58 21.91 74.38
CA GLU A 479 45.48 20.46 74.20
C GLU A 479 44.19 20.10 73.46
N THR A 480 44.33 19.33 72.38
CA THR A 480 43.25 19.06 71.46
C THR A 480 43.09 17.56 71.17
N THR A 481 41.90 17.06 71.37
CA THR A 481 41.48 15.69 71.00
C THR A 481 40.89 15.68 69.61
N LEU A 482 41.46 14.86 68.73
CA LEU A 482 40.88 14.56 67.42
C LEU A 482 40.15 13.23 67.51
N THR A 483 38.91 13.16 67.05
CA THR A 483 38.13 11.94 66.90
C THR A 483 37.64 11.82 65.50
N PHE A 484 37.72 10.67 64.90
CA PHE A 484 37.09 10.34 63.63
C PHE A 484 36.85 8.84 63.49
N ASN A 485 35.91 8.46 62.64
CA ASN A 485 35.64 7.08 62.34
C ASN A 485 35.19 6.93 60.85
N GLY A 486 35.16 5.68 60.37
CA GLY A 486 34.75 5.39 59.01
C GLY A 486 34.79 3.91 58.70
N VAL A 487 34.74 3.60 57.45
CA VAL A 487 34.87 2.25 56.95
C VAL A 487 35.97 2.17 55.89
N PHE A 488 36.63 1.02 55.75
CA PHE A 488 37.62 0.70 54.75
C PHE A 488 37.49 -0.75 54.32
N PHE A 489 38.04 -1.11 53.19
CA PHE A 489 38.05 -2.48 52.72
C PHE A 489 39.15 -3.28 53.48
N ASN A 490 38.75 -4.02 54.49
CA ASN A 490 39.69 -4.77 55.36
C ASN A 490 39.90 -6.21 54.85
N ALA A 491 40.46 -6.37 53.61
CA ALA A 491 40.79 -7.64 53.06
C ALA A 491 42.06 -7.51 52.14
N GLY A 492 42.61 -8.64 51.70
CA GLY A 492 43.74 -8.63 50.80
C GLY A 492 43.37 -8.49 49.32
N PHE A 493 44.31 -8.02 48.55
CA PHE A 493 44.20 -7.91 47.10
C PHE A 493 44.82 -9.12 46.36
N GLY A 494 45.34 -10.09 47.06
CA GLY A 494 46.07 -11.24 46.51
C GLY A 494 47.51 -11.22 46.99
N LEU A 495 48.36 -10.44 46.36
CA LEU A 495 49.76 -10.26 46.80
C LEU A 495 49.86 -9.40 48.08
N VAL A 496 49.11 -8.32 48.16
CA VAL A 496 49.17 -7.31 49.23
C VAL A 496 47.93 -7.34 50.10
N THR A 497 48.12 -7.23 51.44
CA THR A 497 47.03 -7.00 52.40
C THR A 497 46.73 -5.49 52.39
N ASN A 498 45.45 -5.12 52.30
CA ASN A 498 45.08 -3.74 52.35
C ASN A 498 45.24 -3.19 53.77
N ASP A 499 46.09 -2.23 53.95
CA ASP A 499 46.28 -1.56 55.25
C ASP A 499 45.80 -0.11 55.17
N LEU A 500 45.19 0.38 56.28
CA LEU A 500 44.71 1.75 56.37
C LEU A 500 45.61 2.56 57.26
N THR A 501 46.09 3.68 56.73
CA THR A 501 46.87 4.68 57.46
C THR A 501 46.09 5.96 57.57
N ALA A 502 46.42 6.75 58.59
CA ALA A 502 45.83 8.08 58.79
C ALA A 502 46.91 9.11 59.06
N THR A 503 46.74 10.28 58.48
CA THR A 503 47.56 11.48 58.71
C THR A 503 46.67 12.70 58.87
N TYR A 504 47.20 13.74 59.41
CA TYR A 504 46.51 15.04 59.42
C TYR A 504 47.50 16.18 59.10
N LYS A 505 46.92 17.28 58.64
CA LYS A 505 47.61 18.55 58.49
C LYS A 505 46.70 19.66 59.01
N TYR A 506 47.31 20.74 59.38
CA TYR A 506 46.60 21.86 59.96
C TYR A 506 47.15 23.23 59.47
N LYS A 507 46.36 24.27 59.60
CA LYS A 507 46.75 25.67 59.42
C LYS A 507 45.87 26.55 60.29
N LYS A 508 46.36 27.76 60.67
CA LYS A 508 45.41 28.75 61.20
C LYS A 508 44.41 29.11 60.11
N THR A 509 43.15 29.29 60.51
CA THR A 509 42.09 29.61 59.54
C THR A 509 42.40 30.87 58.70
N SER A 510 43.20 31.80 59.23
CA SER A 510 43.71 32.97 58.55
C SER A 510 44.81 32.71 57.53
N ASP A 511 45.48 31.56 57.62
CA ASP A 511 46.70 31.26 56.86
C ASP A 511 46.39 30.50 55.55
N SER A 512 47.25 30.64 54.56
CA SER A 512 47.14 29.91 53.30
C SER A 512 47.86 28.55 53.32
N GLU A 513 48.92 28.45 54.08
CA GLU A 513 49.84 27.33 54.07
C GLU A 513 49.46 26.26 55.12
N TRP A 514 49.51 25.01 54.70
CA TRP A 514 49.25 23.86 55.54
C TRP A 514 50.56 23.34 56.19
N THR A 515 50.47 22.91 57.42
CA THR A 515 51.54 22.25 58.15
C THR A 515 51.16 20.79 58.43
N ASP A 516 52.04 19.85 58.14
CA ASP A 516 51.81 18.45 58.48
C ASP A 516 51.84 18.20 59.96
N GLY A 517 50.82 17.39 60.43
CA GLY A 517 50.77 16.99 61.80
C GLY A 517 51.84 15.93 62.14
N THR A 518 52.41 16.02 63.34
CA THR A 518 53.50 15.14 63.79
C THR A 518 53.06 13.98 64.62
N THR A 519 51.79 13.91 65.08
CA THR A 519 51.24 12.81 65.85
C THR A 519 50.93 11.61 64.94
N THR A 520 51.46 10.43 65.29
CA THR A 520 51.08 9.18 64.61
C THR A 520 49.68 8.80 65.04
N LEU A 521 48.75 8.75 64.05
CA LEU A 521 47.37 8.36 64.28
C LEU A 521 47.23 6.83 64.23
N ILE A 522 47.19 6.19 65.41
CA ILE A 522 47.04 4.72 65.50
C ILE A 522 45.54 4.40 65.46
N LEU A 523 45.12 3.78 64.35
CA LEU A 523 43.70 3.44 64.13
C LEU A 523 43.33 2.15 64.89
N THR A 524 42.17 2.20 65.56
CA THR A 524 41.52 1.00 66.05
C THR A 524 40.67 0.42 64.93
N LYS A 525 40.89 -0.82 64.53
CA LYS A 525 40.25 -1.52 63.40
C LYS A 525 39.39 -2.67 63.97
N ASP A 526 38.11 -2.73 63.53
CA ASP A 526 37.18 -3.81 63.83
C ASP A 526 36.38 -4.20 62.56
N GLY A 527 36.74 -5.31 61.93
CA GLY A 527 36.26 -5.66 60.62
C GLY A 527 36.56 -4.53 59.60
N ASN A 528 35.55 -4.09 58.88
CA ASN A 528 35.67 -2.98 57.96
C ASN A 528 35.58 -1.60 58.61
N ASN A 529 35.31 -1.52 59.94
CA ASN A 529 35.21 -0.26 60.65
C ASN A 529 36.59 0.16 61.19
N TYR A 530 36.81 1.43 61.27
CA TYR A 530 37.97 1.99 61.94
C TYR A 530 37.58 3.23 62.74
N SER A 531 38.33 3.52 63.78
CA SER A 531 38.20 4.76 64.57
C SER A 531 39.56 5.24 65.07
N PHE A 532 39.60 6.52 65.35
CA PHE A 532 40.68 7.19 66.08
C PHE A 532 40.09 8.09 67.11
N GLU A 533 40.65 8.08 68.30
CA GLU A 533 40.44 9.06 69.38
C GLU A 533 41.78 9.26 70.09
N GLY A 534 42.24 10.48 70.09
CA GLY A 534 43.53 10.79 70.75
C GLY A 534 43.93 12.24 70.64
N LEU A 535 44.90 12.58 71.46
CA LEU A 535 45.50 13.92 71.45
C LEU A 535 46.41 14.09 70.22
N ILE A 536 46.33 15.27 69.61
CA ILE A 536 47.13 15.64 68.44
C ILE A 536 48.01 16.84 68.72
N ALA A 537 49.24 16.84 68.15
CA ALA A 537 50.17 17.94 68.21
C ALA A 537 49.77 19.06 67.21
N GLY A 538 50.02 20.29 67.60
CA GLY A 538 49.77 21.47 66.80
C GLY A 538 50.98 22.39 66.71
N ASP A 539 50.80 23.67 66.55
CA ASP A 539 51.88 24.71 66.53
C ASP A 539 52.56 24.93 67.87
N GLU A 540 51.88 24.51 68.97
CA GLU A 540 52.44 24.43 70.31
C GLU A 540 53.17 23.08 70.59
N GLY A 541 53.43 22.29 69.53
CA GLY A 541 54.00 20.98 69.64
C GLY A 541 53.07 19.99 70.36
N ALA A 542 53.57 19.18 71.28
CA ALA A 542 52.78 18.22 72.04
C ALA A 542 51.75 18.90 72.95
N ASN A 543 51.84 20.20 73.20
CA ASN A 543 50.88 20.96 74.00
C ASN A 543 49.59 21.31 73.22
N GLY A 544 49.53 21.02 71.92
CA GLY A 544 48.37 21.21 71.07
C GLY A 544 48.44 22.48 70.21
N PHE A 545 47.32 23.25 70.17
CA PHE A 545 47.12 24.43 69.30
C PHE A 545 46.92 25.69 70.11
N ASP A 546 47.55 26.78 69.73
CA ASP A 546 47.38 28.08 70.38
C ASP A 546 45.89 28.38 70.55
N SER A 547 45.47 28.62 71.78
CA SER A 547 44.04 28.78 72.09
C SER A 547 43.45 30.12 71.60
N THR A 548 44.28 31.02 71.18
CA THR A 548 43.84 32.34 70.68
C THR A 548 43.45 32.30 69.18
N PHE A 549 43.76 31.24 68.46
CA PHE A 549 43.45 31.09 67.02
C PHE A 549 42.47 29.93 66.78
N SER A 550 41.74 30.03 65.67
CA SER A 550 41.03 28.90 65.09
C SER A 550 41.88 28.24 64.02
N TYR A 551 41.71 26.93 63.85
CA TYR A 551 42.47 26.14 62.91
C TYR A 551 41.56 25.33 62.01
N ASP A 552 41.95 25.25 60.76
CA ASP A 552 41.45 24.25 59.82
C ASP A 552 42.34 23.02 59.99
N ILE A 553 41.77 21.85 60.29
CA ILE A 553 42.47 20.56 60.39
C ILE A 553 41.92 19.67 59.32
N GLN A 554 42.78 19.17 58.45
CA GLN A 554 42.40 18.20 57.40
C GLN A 554 42.93 16.81 57.79
N VAL A 555 42.02 15.87 58.02
CA VAL A 555 42.34 14.47 58.24
C VAL A 555 42.38 13.76 56.89
N LYS A 556 43.41 12.96 56.60
CA LYS A 556 43.51 12.09 55.46
C LYS A 556 43.61 10.64 55.97
N VAL A 557 42.75 9.77 55.45
CA VAL A 557 42.90 8.33 55.55
C VAL A 557 43.24 7.78 54.17
N GLU A 558 44.15 6.81 54.13
CA GLU A 558 44.65 6.23 52.88
C GLU A 558 44.90 4.73 53.04
N ASP A 559 44.40 3.97 52.05
CA ASP A 559 44.69 2.54 51.94
C ASP A 559 45.57 2.28 50.70
N GLU A 560 45.79 1.01 50.31
CA GLU A 560 46.69 0.67 49.19
C GLU A 560 46.23 1.21 47.82
N LEU A 561 44.96 1.54 47.65
CA LEU A 561 44.40 2.01 46.38
C LEU A 561 43.88 3.46 46.40
N SER A 562 43.42 3.96 47.50
CA SER A 562 42.80 5.28 47.54
C SER A 562 42.86 5.94 48.90
N GLY A 563 42.58 7.24 48.91
CA GLY A 563 42.50 8.03 50.13
C GLY A 563 41.24 8.91 50.20
N ARG A 564 40.93 9.34 51.42
CA ARG A 564 39.84 10.28 51.67
C ARG A 564 40.33 11.35 52.63
N THR A 565 39.98 12.60 52.39
CA THR A 565 40.21 13.74 53.26
C THR A 565 38.89 14.25 53.86
N PHE A 566 38.98 14.80 55.05
CA PHE A 566 37.85 15.46 55.73
C PHE A 566 38.39 16.66 56.52
N ASP A 567 37.70 17.79 56.35
CA ASP A 567 38.09 19.05 56.99
C ASP A 567 37.32 19.25 58.29
N VAL A 568 38.03 19.61 59.36
CA VAL A 568 37.48 19.90 60.67
C VAL A 568 37.94 21.27 61.11
N ILE A 569 37.10 22.03 61.69
CA ILE A 569 37.43 23.36 62.26
C ILE A 569 37.60 23.24 63.77
N LEU A 570 38.76 23.61 64.25
CA LEU A 570 39.02 23.79 65.68
C LEU A 570 38.77 25.27 66.05
N GLY A 571 37.78 25.54 66.85
CA GLY A 571 37.52 26.91 67.31
C GLY A 571 38.55 27.47 68.26
N THR A 572 38.53 28.75 68.53
CA THR A 572 39.36 29.38 69.55
C THR A 572 39.01 28.82 70.95
N GLY A 573 40.01 28.67 71.78
CA GLY A 573 39.80 28.35 73.22
C GLY A 573 39.46 29.57 74.06
N THR A 574 39.73 30.71 73.54
CA THR A 574 39.39 31.97 74.18
C THR A 574 38.07 32.46 73.63
N PRO A 575 37.00 32.47 74.39
CA PRO A 575 35.72 32.94 73.88
C PRO A 575 35.76 34.43 73.61
N ASN A 576 35.29 34.88 72.45
CA ASN A 576 35.15 36.29 72.16
C ASN A 576 34.16 36.96 73.12
N ILE A 577 33.20 36.26 73.57
CA ILE A 577 32.25 36.64 74.66
C ILE A 577 31.95 35.39 75.47
N ALA A 578 32.25 35.46 76.80
CA ALA A 578 31.82 34.44 77.75
C ALA A 578 30.73 35.01 78.64
N ILE A 579 29.61 34.30 78.74
CA ILE A 579 28.47 34.65 79.59
C ILE A 579 28.53 33.75 80.78
N HIS A 580 28.68 34.33 81.99
CA HIS A 580 28.68 33.63 83.27
C HIS A 580 27.53 34.11 84.09
N ARG A 581 27.18 33.34 85.12
CA ARG A 581 26.08 33.71 86.03
C ARG A 581 26.23 35.10 86.63
N ASP A 582 27.43 35.49 86.93
CA ASP A 582 27.76 36.72 87.65
C ASP A 582 28.29 37.86 86.78
N GLY A 583 28.42 37.63 85.42
CA GLY A 583 28.88 38.67 84.51
C GLY A 583 29.12 38.16 83.11
N ILE A 584 29.70 39.06 82.30
CA ILE A 584 30.10 38.76 80.90
C ILE A 584 31.56 39.13 80.77
N SER A 585 32.37 38.28 80.12
CA SER A 585 33.72 38.69 79.72
C SER A 585 33.87 38.74 78.19
N VAL A 586 34.78 39.48 77.72
CA VAL A 586 35.12 39.70 76.30
C VAL A 586 36.62 39.43 76.10
N ASN A 587 36.94 38.60 75.10
CA ASN A 587 38.27 38.17 74.71
C ASN A 587 39.07 37.39 75.76
N ALA A 588 38.41 36.90 76.83
CA ALA A 588 39.04 36.01 77.82
C ALA A 588 37.93 35.19 78.52
N PRO A 589 38.27 34.08 79.16
CA PRO A 589 37.36 33.42 80.07
C PRO A 589 36.96 34.35 81.20
N TYR A 590 35.70 34.22 81.66
CA TYR A 590 35.26 34.97 82.77
C TYR A 590 36.06 34.60 84.02
N ASN A 591 36.64 35.60 84.68
CA ASN A 591 37.44 35.35 85.87
C ASN A 591 36.64 35.78 87.15
N GLU A 592 36.24 34.75 87.94
CA GLU A 592 35.49 34.95 89.15
C GLU A 592 36.27 35.70 90.26
N GLU A 593 37.66 35.59 90.20
CA GLU A 593 38.52 36.26 91.19
C GLU A 593 38.51 37.82 91.03
N VAL A 594 38.22 38.27 89.82
CA VAL A 594 38.13 39.70 89.49
C VAL A 594 36.84 40.36 90.01
N GLY A 595 35.82 39.50 90.27
CA GLY A 595 34.53 39.97 90.71
C GLY A 595 33.44 39.97 89.67
N SER A 596 32.16 40.17 90.04
CA SER A 596 31.01 40.23 89.18
C SER A 596 31.01 41.46 88.26
N GLY A 597 30.49 41.26 87.01
CA GLY A 597 30.30 42.37 86.08
C GLY A 597 30.82 42.17 84.66
N PHE A 598 31.16 43.20 83.98
CA PHE A 598 31.68 43.14 82.57
C PHE A 598 33.22 43.22 82.65
N GLN A 599 33.84 42.14 82.19
CA GLN A 599 35.28 42.01 82.12
C GLN A 599 35.78 42.10 80.68
N VAL A 600 36.77 42.90 80.44
CA VAL A 600 37.32 43.01 79.08
C VAL A 600 38.85 42.87 79.20
N THR A 601 39.35 42.00 78.40
CA THR A 601 40.78 41.83 78.21
C THR A 601 41.17 42.49 76.90
N GLY A 602 42.00 43.50 76.98
CA GLY A 602 42.45 44.32 75.83
C GLY A 602 42.99 45.66 76.26
N ASP A 603 43.60 46.36 75.32
CA ASP A 603 44.30 47.66 75.61
C ASP A 603 43.32 48.81 75.74
N LYS A 604 42.13 48.69 75.18
CA LYS A 604 41.13 49.80 75.25
C LYS A 604 39.71 49.29 75.02
N ILE A 605 38.73 50.02 75.52
CA ILE A 605 37.32 49.86 75.23
C ILE A 605 36.85 51.02 74.37
N ILE A 606 36.34 50.73 73.15
CA ILE A 606 35.78 51.72 72.22
C ILE A 606 34.29 51.50 72.12
N PHE A 607 33.51 52.55 72.35
CA PHE A 607 32.06 52.52 72.18
C PHE A 607 31.69 53.66 71.19
N ASP A 608 31.00 53.28 70.11
CA ASP A 608 30.60 54.24 69.06
C ASP A 608 31.75 55.15 68.60
N GLY A 609 32.92 54.55 68.36
CA GLY A 609 34.14 55.29 67.93
C GLY A 609 34.82 56.15 69.01
N ILE A 610 34.26 56.14 70.24
CA ILE A 610 34.81 56.84 71.37
C ILE A 610 35.53 55.85 72.28
N THR A 611 36.85 56.12 72.56
CA THR A 611 37.59 55.31 73.53
C THR A 611 37.12 55.71 74.94
N LEU A 612 36.50 54.73 75.63
CA LEU A 612 36.04 54.91 77.01
C LEU A 612 37.15 54.70 78.04
N PHE A 613 38.00 53.69 77.74
CA PHE A 613 39.19 53.42 78.54
C PHE A 613 40.35 53.04 77.62
N GLU A 614 41.52 53.44 77.95
CA GLU A 614 42.81 53.07 77.35
C GLU A 614 43.79 52.75 78.46
N TRP A 615 44.31 51.56 78.46
CA TRP A 615 45.31 51.19 79.45
C TRP A 615 46.69 51.60 78.93
N VAL A 616 47.31 52.42 79.66
CA VAL A 616 48.70 52.78 79.39
C VAL A 616 49.55 51.77 80.15
N LYS A 617 50.30 50.98 79.40
CA LYS A 617 51.28 50.06 80.01
C LYS A 617 52.36 51.00 80.61
N GLU A 618 52.53 50.93 81.93
CA GLU A 618 53.73 51.45 82.53
C GLU A 618 54.90 50.56 82.13
N GLU A 619 55.85 51.12 81.36
CA GLU A 619 57.12 50.43 81.10
C GLU A 619 57.90 50.36 82.42
N GLU A 620 58.18 49.15 82.94
CA GLU A 620 59.22 48.85 83.91
C GLU A 620 60.60 48.80 83.26
#